data_45a41a467b7cb2e61225c8f8d2e770f2
#
_entry.id   45a41a467b7cb2e61225c8f8d2e770f2
#
_cell.length_a   1.000
_cell.length_b   1.000
_cell.length_c   1.000
_cell.angle_alpha   90.00
_cell.angle_beta   90.00
_cell.angle_gamma   90.00
#
_symmetry.space_group_name_H-M   'P 1'
#
loop_
_entity.id
_entity.type
_entity.pdbx_description
1 polymer ?
#
loop_
_entity_poly.entity_id
_entity_poly.type
_entity_poly.pdbx_seq_one_letter_code
_entity_poly.pdbx_strand_id
1 'polypeptide(L)'
;MKKVFLMIATGLLLTTSCNQKVKVDEKIKVVDSETMEEITDMAAATGVNNTFVDIALPGPQGQTVRVRDYVGQNKLVLIDFWASWCGPCIRELPHVVKAYELYHGKGLEIVGVSLDKDKASWLAAIEQTGQKWPQMSDLKGWDCEGALFYGIQSIPANVLINEHGKIIARDLRGEDLINTIAQQLQ
;
A
#
# COMPACT_ATOMS: atom_id res chain seq x y z
N MET A 1 87.04 -19.31 19.51
CA MET A 1 86.49 -19.47 18.14
C MET A 1 85.15 -20.15 18.23
N LYS A 2 84.04 -19.45 18.27
CA LYS A 2 82.69 -19.92 17.91
C LYS A 2 81.82 -18.66 17.82
N LYS A 3 81.46 -18.33 16.59
CA LYS A 3 80.56 -17.19 16.30
C LYS A 3 79.11 -17.56 16.69
N VAL A 4 78.47 -16.79 17.55
CA VAL A 4 77.07 -16.92 17.83
C VAL A 4 76.30 -16.01 16.89
N PHE A 5 75.41 -16.63 16.05
CA PHE A 5 74.55 -15.92 15.14
C PHE A 5 73.25 -15.61 15.85
N LEU A 6 72.95 -14.34 16.01
CA LEU A 6 71.69 -13.85 16.58
C LEU A 6 70.65 -13.76 15.44
N MET A 7 69.65 -14.65 15.44
CA MET A 7 68.49 -14.55 14.53
C MET A 7 67.45 -13.65 15.16
N ILE A 8 67.20 -12.52 14.53
CA ILE A 8 66.05 -11.65 14.82
C ILE A 8 64.86 -12.21 14.06
N ALA A 9 63.87 -12.76 14.76
CA ALA A 9 62.58 -13.17 14.22
C ALA A 9 61.64 -11.94 14.12
N THR A 10 61.51 -11.39 12.95
CA THR A 10 60.44 -10.42 12.64
C THR A 10 59.12 -11.17 12.48
N GLY A 11 58.24 -11.00 13.46
CA GLY A 11 56.89 -11.53 13.40
C GLY A 11 56.05 -10.80 12.34
N LEU A 12 55.70 -11.50 11.29
CA LEU A 12 54.75 -11.03 10.29
C LEU A 12 53.34 -11.38 10.73
N LEU A 13 52.58 -10.38 11.18
CA LEU A 13 51.14 -10.50 11.44
C LEU A 13 50.40 -10.65 10.11
N LEU A 14 50.00 -11.87 9.79
CA LEU A 14 49.09 -12.18 8.69
C LEU A 14 47.65 -11.88 9.14
N THR A 15 47.13 -10.73 8.77
CA THR A 15 45.69 -10.47 8.81
C THR A 15 45.01 -11.26 7.68
N THR A 16 44.40 -12.37 8.01
CA THR A 16 43.53 -13.11 7.10
C THR A 16 42.26 -12.33 6.84
N SER A 17 42.25 -11.55 5.76
CA SER A 17 41.03 -11.00 5.18
C SER A 17 40.24 -12.15 4.54
N CYS A 18 39.12 -12.47 5.16
CA CYS A 18 38.16 -13.46 4.64
C CYS A 18 37.37 -12.81 3.49
N ASN A 19 37.94 -12.87 2.28
CA ASN A 19 37.26 -12.45 1.07
C ASN A 19 36.47 -13.65 0.51
N GLN A 20 35.29 -13.88 1.04
CA GLN A 20 34.34 -14.78 0.40
C GLN A 20 33.78 -14.10 -0.85
N LYS A 21 34.30 -14.47 -2.00
CA LYS A 21 33.67 -14.16 -3.30
C LYS A 21 32.32 -14.90 -3.37
N VAL A 22 31.23 -14.18 -3.11
CA VAL A 22 29.90 -14.63 -3.46
C VAL A 22 29.86 -14.70 -4.99
N LYS A 23 29.63 -15.89 -5.54
CA LYS A 23 29.30 -16.05 -6.96
C LYS A 23 27.89 -15.49 -7.15
N VAL A 24 27.78 -14.29 -7.66
CA VAL A 24 26.50 -13.70 -8.08
C VAL A 24 26.21 -14.24 -9.47
N ASP A 25 25.03 -14.84 -9.62
CA ASP A 25 24.51 -15.36 -10.88
C ASP A 25 24.45 -14.23 -11.92
N GLU A 26 24.87 -14.48 -13.13
CA GLU A 26 25.13 -13.52 -14.22
C GLU A 26 23.88 -12.79 -14.76
N LYS A 27 22.74 -12.86 -14.05
CA LYS A 27 21.46 -12.21 -14.43
C LYS A 27 21.02 -11.04 -13.53
N ILE A 28 21.74 -10.72 -12.47
CA ILE A 28 21.44 -9.55 -11.66
C ILE A 28 22.36 -8.43 -12.09
N LYS A 29 21.84 -7.47 -12.87
CA LYS A 29 22.55 -6.20 -13.10
C LYS A 29 22.70 -5.52 -11.75
N VAL A 30 23.91 -5.43 -11.25
CA VAL A 30 24.22 -4.61 -10.07
C VAL A 30 24.00 -3.16 -10.49
N VAL A 31 22.97 -2.54 -9.94
CA VAL A 31 22.73 -1.10 -10.09
C VAL A 31 23.74 -0.42 -9.19
N ASP A 32 24.61 0.42 -9.75
CA ASP A 32 25.59 1.20 -8.99
C ASP A 32 24.92 2.32 -8.17
N SER A 33 25.68 2.92 -7.26
CA SER A 33 25.15 3.95 -6.35
C SER A 33 24.69 5.21 -7.10
N GLU A 34 25.33 5.58 -8.20
CA GLU A 34 24.95 6.73 -9.02
C GLU A 34 23.61 6.47 -9.72
N THR A 35 23.41 5.25 -10.26
CA THR A 35 22.13 4.86 -10.88
C THR A 35 21.00 4.78 -9.85
N MET A 36 21.30 4.38 -8.60
CA MET A 36 20.32 4.37 -7.51
C MET A 36 19.92 5.78 -7.07
N GLU A 37 20.86 6.73 -7.00
CA GLU A 37 20.55 8.12 -6.70
C GLU A 37 19.73 8.76 -7.82
N GLU A 38 20.09 8.52 -9.09
CA GLU A 38 19.34 9.03 -10.25
C GLU A 38 17.91 8.46 -10.31
N ILE A 39 17.74 7.16 -10.02
CA ILE A 39 16.40 6.53 -9.91
C ILE A 39 15.62 7.13 -8.74
N THR A 40 16.27 7.39 -7.60
CA THR A 40 15.64 7.96 -6.42
C THR A 40 15.22 9.42 -6.68
N ASP A 41 16.07 10.21 -7.31
CA ASP A 41 15.77 11.60 -7.68
C ASP A 41 14.70 11.69 -8.77
N MET A 42 14.73 10.81 -9.77
CA MET A 42 13.65 10.69 -10.76
C MET A 42 12.33 10.24 -10.11
N ALA A 43 12.36 9.33 -9.14
CA ALA A 43 11.19 8.91 -8.38
C ALA A 43 10.63 10.06 -7.55
N ALA A 44 11.47 10.87 -6.92
CA ALA A 44 11.06 12.06 -6.19
C ALA A 44 10.52 13.17 -7.12
N ALA A 45 11.18 13.39 -8.26
CA ALA A 45 10.79 14.40 -9.23
C ALA A 45 9.57 14.03 -10.08
N THR A 46 9.34 12.72 -10.33
CA THR A 46 8.23 12.21 -11.16
C THR A 46 7.03 11.70 -10.37
N GLY A 47 7.08 11.71 -9.03
CA GLY A 47 5.99 11.21 -8.20
C GLY A 47 5.73 9.71 -8.37
N VAL A 48 6.75 8.90 -8.63
CA VAL A 48 6.67 7.44 -8.85
C VAL A 48 6.03 6.70 -7.66
N ASN A 49 6.04 7.31 -6.46
CA ASN A 49 5.31 6.81 -5.28
C ASN A 49 3.79 7.07 -5.30
N ASN A 50 3.24 7.60 -6.39
CA ASN A 50 1.83 7.93 -6.52
C ASN A 50 1.02 6.90 -7.33
N THR A 51 1.57 5.72 -7.57
CA THR A 51 0.87 4.60 -8.22
C THR A 51 0.21 3.71 -7.17
N PHE A 52 -0.99 3.21 -7.45
CA PHE A 52 -1.68 2.31 -6.54
C PHE A 52 -0.92 1.00 -6.34
N VAL A 53 -1.04 0.43 -5.15
CA VAL A 53 -0.56 -0.92 -4.84
C VAL A 53 -1.75 -1.87 -4.98
N ASP A 54 -1.58 -2.93 -5.79
CA ASP A 54 -2.63 -3.93 -5.93
C ASP A 54 -2.69 -4.81 -4.68
N ILE A 55 -3.82 -4.77 -4.01
CA ILE A 55 -4.13 -5.63 -2.87
C ILE A 55 -5.27 -6.58 -3.24
N ALA A 56 -5.21 -7.80 -2.71
CA ALA A 56 -6.18 -8.85 -2.94
C ALA A 56 -6.48 -9.57 -1.63
N LEU A 57 -7.68 -9.39 -1.10
CA LEU A 57 -8.10 -9.95 0.18
C LEU A 57 -9.44 -10.69 0.04
N PRO A 58 -9.79 -11.55 1.02
CA PRO A 58 -11.10 -12.22 1.03
C PRO A 58 -12.25 -11.23 1.14
N GLY A 59 -13.26 -11.41 0.31
CA GLY A 59 -14.55 -10.73 0.41
C GLY A 59 -15.51 -11.38 1.43
N PRO A 60 -16.70 -10.83 1.60
CA PRO A 60 -17.70 -11.32 2.55
C PRO A 60 -18.07 -12.80 2.38
N GLN A 61 -18.17 -13.28 1.16
CA GLN A 61 -18.50 -14.68 0.84
C GLN A 61 -17.27 -15.58 0.70
N GLY A 62 -16.05 -15.05 0.97
CA GLY A 62 -14.78 -15.77 0.85
C GLY A 62 -14.15 -15.74 -0.55
N GLN A 63 -14.80 -15.10 -1.51
CA GLN A 63 -14.20 -14.83 -2.83
C GLN A 63 -13.02 -13.85 -2.67
N THR A 64 -12.05 -13.92 -3.57
CA THR A 64 -10.99 -12.91 -3.62
C THR A 64 -11.52 -11.63 -4.26
N VAL A 65 -11.37 -10.51 -3.59
CA VAL A 65 -11.60 -9.15 -4.11
C VAL A 65 -10.23 -8.51 -4.35
N ARG A 66 -10.02 -7.92 -5.51
CA ARG A 66 -8.73 -7.37 -5.93
C ARG A 66 -8.92 -5.95 -6.45
N VAL A 67 -8.15 -5.00 -5.97
CA VAL A 67 -8.26 -3.58 -6.39
C VAL A 67 -8.02 -3.40 -7.88
N ARG A 68 -7.07 -4.13 -8.45
CA ARG A 68 -6.76 -4.10 -9.90
C ARG A 68 -7.96 -4.43 -10.78
N ASP A 69 -8.91 -5.23 -10.32
CA ASP A 69 -10.07 -5.62 -11.12
C ASP A 69 -11.02 -4.42 -11.36
N TYR A 70 -10.87 -3.34 -10.60
CA TYR A 70 -11.67 -2.11 -10.72
C TYR A 70 -10.90 -0.94 -11.34
N VAL A 71 -9.57 -0.87 -11.11
CA VAL A 71 -8.71 0.16 -11.72
C VAL A 71 -8.60 -0.08 -13.22
N GLY A 72 -8.83 0.96 -14.02
CA GLY A 72 -8.87 0.86 -15.48
C GLY A 72 -10.21 0.41 -16.05
N GLN A 73 -11.11 -0.17 -15.23
CA GLN A 73 -12.50 -0.44 -15.61
C GLN A 73 -13.42 0.74 -15.23
N ASN A 74 -13.00 1.54 -14.27
CA ASN A 74 -13.68 2.72 -13.78
C ASN A 74 -12.80 3.95 -13.97
N LYS A 75 -13.41 5.13 -14.11
CA LYS A 75 -12.67 6.39 -14.18
C LYS A 75 -11.97 6.72 -12.86
N LEU A 76 -12.63 6.37 -11.75
CA LEU A 76 -12.13 6.56 -10.39
C LEU A 76 -12.36 5.30 -9.55
N VAL A 77 -11.40 4.95 -8.72
CA VAL A 77 -11.54 3.95 -7.66
C VAL A 77 -11.18 4.59 -6.32
N LEU A 78 -12.09 4.55 -5.36
CA LEU A 78 -11.86 4.95 -3.98
C LEU A 78 -11.59 3.70 -3.15
N ILE A 79 -10.41 3.57 -2.55
CA ILE A 79 -10.16 2.58 -1.51
C ILE A 79 -10.50 3.24 -0.17
N ASP A 80 -11.47 2.69 0.56
CA ASP A 80 -11.92 3.19 1.85
C ASP A 80 -11.51 2.23 2.98
N PHE A 81 -10.64 2.68 3.88
CA PHE A 81 -10.17 1.93 5.04
C PHE A 81 -11.00 2.27 6.27
N TRP A 82 -11.68 1.28 6.81
CA TRP A 82 -12.66 1.44 7.88
C TRP A 82 -12.72 0.23 8.82
N ALA A 83 -13.55 0.28 9.84
CA ALA A 83 -13.90 -0.87 10.66
C ALA A 83 -15.25 -0.66 11.36
N SER A 84 -15.94 -1.75 11.71
CA SER A 84 -17.22 -1.72 12.41
C SER A 84 -17.15 -1.06 13.79
N TRP A 85 -16.02 -1.21 14.48
CA TRP A 85 -15.74 -0.62 15.80
C TRP A 85 -15.26 0.84 15.73
N CYS A 86 -15.02 1.37 14.53
CA CYS A 86 -14.50 2.72 14.33
C CYS A 86 -15.62 3.75 14.31
N GLY A 87 -15.91 4.37 15.45
CA GLY A 87 -16.97 5.39 15.56
C GLY A 87 -16.83 6.55 14.56
N PRO A 88 -15.63 7.15 14.35
CA PRO A 88 -15.43 8.16 13.30
C PRO A 88 -15.73 7.65 11.89
N CYS A 89 -15.38 6.37 11.57
CA CYS A 89 -15.69 5.78 10.27
C CYS A 89 -17.21 5.69 10.05
N ILE A 90 -17.94 5.21 11.04
CA ILE A 90 -19.40 5.10 10.97
C ILE A 90 -20.07 6.47 10.75
N ARG A 91 -19.51 7.55 11.32
CA ARG A 91 -20.01 8.91 11.09
C ARG A 91 -19.68 9.44 9.69
N GLU A 92 -18.60 8.98 9.08
CA GLU A 92 -18.18 9.37 7.72
C GLU A 92 -18.95 8.61 6.63
N LEU A 93 -19.34 7.35 6.90
CA LEU A 93 -20.01 6.48 5.92
C LEU A 93 -21.21 7.11 5.18
N PRO A 94 -22.07 7.95 5.79
CA PRO A 94 -23.13 8.62 5.02
C PRO A 94 -22.62 9.46 3.84
N HIS A 95 -21.44 10.07 3.94
CA HIS A 95 -20.83 10.81 2.81
C HIS A 95 -20.27 9.86 1.75
N VAL A 96 -19.70 8.72 2.17
CA VAL A 96 -19.21 7.69 1.25
C VAL A 96 -20.38 7.05 0.49
N VAL A 97 -21.48 6.72 1.19
CA VAL A 97 -22.72 6.21 0.57
C VAL A 97 -23.30 7.23 -0.42
N LYS A 98 -23.36 8.51 -0.05
CA LYS A 98 -23.84 9.59 -0.92
C LYS A 98 -22.95 9.73 -2.17
N ALA A 99 -21.64 9.66 -2.02
CA ALA A 99 -20.70 9.68 -3.15
C ALA A 99 -20.93 8.51 -4.10
N TYR A 100 -21.10 7.30 -3.56
CA TYR A 100 -21.40 6.10 -4.35
C TYR A 100 -22.71 6.25 -5.12
N GLU A 101 -23.80 6.66 -4.46
CA GLU A 101 -25.11 6.84 -5.09
C GLU A 101 -25.09 7.88 -6.22
N LEU A 102 -24.33 8.97 -6.06
CA LEU A 102 -24.26 10.05 -7.05
C LEU A 102 -23.35 9.71 -8.26
N TYR A 103 -22.30 8.91 -8.04
CA TYR A 103 -21.20 8.80 -9.02
C TYR A 103 -20.85 7.39 -9.47
N HIS A 104 -21.37 6.32 -8.85
CA HIS A 104 -21.10 4.95 -9.31
C HIS A 104 -21.50 4.77 -10.78
N GLY A 105 -22.69 5.19 -11.18
CA GLY A 105 -23.15 5.15 -12.57
C GLY A 105 -22.41 6.11 -13.53
N LYS A 106 -21.48 6.92 -13.02
CA LYS A 106 -20.67 7.87 -13.81
C LYS A 106 -19.20 7.50 -13.88
N GLY A 107 -18.83 6.35 -13.30
CA GLY A 107 -17.48 5.81 -13.36
C GLY A 107 -16.69 5.85 -12.04
N LEU A 108 -17.35 6.06 -10.90
CA LEU A 108 -16.77 5.81 -9.59
C LEU A 108 -17.03 4.36 -9.17
N GLU A 109 -15.99 3.66 -8.74
CA GLU A 109 -16.13 2.47 -7.90
C GLU A 109 -15.52 2.72 -6.52
N ILE A 110 -16.03 2.04 -5.51
CA ILE A 110 -15.47 2.05 -4.16
C ILE A 110 -15.07 0.62 -3.79
N VAL A 111 -13.97 0.47 -3.08
CA VAL A 111 -13.51 -0.81 -2.52
C VAL A 111 -13.26 -0.59 -1.03
N GLY A 112 -14.09 -1.19 -0.18
CA GLY A 112 -13.95 -1.11 1.26
C GLY A 112 -12.93 -2.12 1.77
N VAL A 113 -11.95 -1.65 2.55
CA VAL A 113 -10.94 -2.48 3.23
C VAL A 113 -11.19 -2.39 4.72
N SER A 114 -11.70 -3.48 5.30
CA SER A 114 -12.02 -3.50 6.71
C SER A 114 -10.84 -3.95 7.57
N LEU A 115 -10.60 -3.21 8.67
CA LEU A 115 -9.65 -3.54 9.74
C LEU A 115 -10.36 -4.27 10.91
N ASP A 116 -11.44 -4.96 10.64
CA ASP A 116 -12.09 -5.80 11.64
C ASP A 116 -11.27 -7.07 11.93
N LYS A 117 -11.44 -7.63 13.12
CA LYS A 117 -10.92 -8.96 13.51
C LYS A 117 -12.03 -9.99 13.62
N ASP A 118 -13.28 -9.53 13.69
CA ASP A 118 -14.46 -10.37 13.78
C ASP A 118 -15.32 -10.23 12.52
N LYS A 119 -15.49 -11.35 11.82
CA LYS A 119 -16.23 -11.37 10.56
C LYS A 119 -17.72 -11.04 10.74
N ALA A 120 -18.33 -11.47 11.85
CA ALA A 120 -19.75 -11.26 12.06
C ALA A 120 -20.06 -9.77 12.28
N SER A 121 -19.23 -9.09 13.08
CA SER A 121 -19.30 -7.64 13.29
C SER A 121 -19.12 -6.85 12.00
N TRP A 122 -18.13 -7.24 11.18
CA TRP A 122 -17.89 -6.65 9.87
C TRP A 122 -19.11 -6.77 8.95
N LEU A 123 -19.65 -7.99 8.79
CA LEU A 123 -20.80 -8.22 7.92
C LEU A 123 -22.05 -7.47 8.39
N ALA A 124 -22.32 -7.47 9.70
CA ALA A 124 -23.43 -6.73 10.28
C ALA A 124 -23.31 -5.22 10.04
N ALA A 125 -22.11 -4.66 10.15
CA ALA A 125 -21.87 -3.24 9.89
C ALA A 125 -22.05 -2.88 8.41
N ILE A 126 -21.61 -3.72 7.47
CA ILE A 126 -21.87 -3.51 6.03
C ILE A 126 -23.37 -3.37 5.77
N GLU A 127 -24.18 -4.28 6.32
CA GLU A 127 -25.62 -4.28 6.14
C GLU A 127 -26.27 -3.05 6.78
N GLN A 128 -25.92 -2.76 8.03
CA GLN A 128 -26.47 -1.63 8.80
C GLN A 128 -26.17 -0.27 8.18
N THR A 129 -25.01 -0.11 7.54
CA THR A 129 -24.56 1.15 6.96
C THR A 129 -24.87 1.30 5.49
N GLY A 130 -25.45 0.28 4.86
CA GLY A 130 -25.89 0.32 3.46
C GLY A 130 -24.76 0.35 2.43
N GLN A 131 -23.62 -0.22 2.76
CA GLN A 131 -22.46 -0.29 1.85
C GLN A 131 -22.71 -1.29 0.73
N LYS A 132 -22.89 -0.81 -0.49
CA LYS A 132 -23.24 -1.62 -1.68
C LYS A 132 -22.05 -1.99 -2.58
N TRP A 133 -20.89 -1.45 -2.27
CA TRP A 133 -19.66 -1.65 -3.04
C TRP A 133 -18.86 -2.87 -2.57
N PRO A 134 -17.90 -3.35 -3.38
CA PRO A 134 -17.01 -4.44 -3.00
C PRO A 134 -16.31 -4.22 -1.66
N GLN A 135 -16.32 -5.26 -0.84
CA GLN A 135 -15.72 -5.25 0.49
C GLN A 135 -14.68 -6.35 0.62
N MET A 136 -13.57 -6.09 1.31
CA MET A 136 -12.55 -7.08 1.60
C MET A 136 -11.95 -6.90 3.00
N SER A 137 -11.49 -8.01 3.59
CA SER A 137 -10.78 -8.03 4.87
C SER A 137 -10.00 -9.33 5.03
N ASP A 138 -8.81 -9.27 5.61
CA ASP A 138 -8.06 -10.44 6.07
C ASP A 138 -8.30 -10.74 7.56
N LEU A 139 -9.15 -9.95 8.21
CA LEU A 139 -9.51 -10.04 9.62
C LEU A 139 -8.31 -9.92 10.58
N LYS A 140 -7.26 -9.20 10.18
CA LYS A 140 -6.05 -9.02 10.99
C LYS A 140 -6.01 -7.69 11.76
N GLY A 141 -7.03 -6.85 11.64
CA GLY A 141 -7.06 -5.55 12.30
C GLY A 141 -5.99 -4.61 11.73
N TRP A 142 -5.16 -4.02 12.58
CA TRP A 142 -4.06 -3.14 12.17
C TRP A 142 -2.92 -3.86 11.43
N ASP A 143 -2.85 -5.18 11.49
CA ASP A 143 -1.93 -6.01 10.69
C ASP A 143 -2.51 -6.34 9.31
N CYS A 144 -3.62 -5.72 8.92
CA CYS A 144 -4.23 -5.86 7.60
C CYS A 144 -3.21 -5.51 6.50
N GLU A 145 -2.98 -6.44 5.58
CA GLU A 145 -2.01 -6.31 4.51
C GLU A 145 -2.26 -5.05 3.67
N GLY A 146 -3.52 -4.76 3.34
CA GLY A 146 -3.90 -3.56 2.60
C GLY A 146 -3.57 -2.27 3.36
N ALA A 147 -3.81 -2.22 4.66
CA ALA A 147 -3.50 -1.06 5.48
C ALA A 147 -1.98 -0.82 5.58
N LEU A 148 -1.20 -1.89 5.73
CA LEU A 148 0.27 -1.82 5.77
C LEU A 148 0.85 -1.31 4.45
N PHE A 149 0.41 -1.84 3.30
CA PHE A 149 0.90 -1.41 1.97
C PHE A 149 0.60 0.06 1.67
N TYR A 150 -0.54 0.56 2.11
CA TYR A 150 -0.92 1.98 1.90
C TYR A 150 -0.42 2.91 3.00
N GLY A 151 0.28 2.39 4.03
CA GLY A 151 0.83 3.16 5.14
C GLY A 151 -0.26 3.77 6.05
N ILE A 152 -1.42 3.07 6.17
CA ILE A 152 -2.54 3.55 6.97
C ILE A 152 -2.23 3.43 8.46
N GLN A 153 -2.21 4.54 9.17
CA GLN A 153 -1.91 4.62 10.61
C GLN A 153 -3.13 5.01 11.46
N SER A 154 -4.18 5.47 10.82
CA SER A 154 -5.45 5.82 11.47
C SER A 154 -6.60 5.62 10.50
N ILE A 155 -7.81 5.35 11.03
CA ILE A 155 -9.05 5.27 10.25
C ILE A 155 -10.13 6.21 10.85
N PRO A 156 -11.03 6.73 9.99
CA PRO A 156 -11.15 6.47 8.57
C PRO A 156 -9.95 6.98 7.77
N ALA A 157 -9.63 6.32 6.67
CA ALA A 157 -8.63 6.77 5.69
C ALA A 157 -9.09 6.35 4.30
N ASN A 158 -8.73 7.09 3.27
CA ASN A 158 -9.04 6.68 1.91
C ASN A 158 -7.99 7.12 0.91
N VAL A 159 -8.00 6.47 -0.24
CA VAL A 159 -7.11 6.74 -1.36
C VAL A 159 -7.94 6.77 -2.63
N LEU A 160 -7.92 7.89 -3.36
CA LEU A 160 -8.60 8.05 -4.63
C LEU A 160 -7.62 7.81 -5.79
N ILE A 161 -7.97 6.91 -6.70
CA ILE A 161 -7.15 6.44 -7.81
C ILE A 161 -7.87 6.74 -9.12
N ASN A 162 -7.15 7.25 -10.12
CA ASN A 162 -7.70 7.45 -11.46
C ASN A 162 -7.61 6.19 -12.34
N GLU A 163 -8.19 6.23 -13.53
CA GLU A 163 -8.20 5.14 -14.51
C GLU A 163 -6.82 4.63 -14.92
N HIS A 164 -5.77 5.47 -14.78
CA HIS A 164 -4.38 5.12 -15.09
C HIS A 164 -3.62 4.51 -13.90
N GLY A 165 -4.31 4.26 -12.77
CA GLY A 165 -3.71 3.72 -11.56
C GLY A 165 -2.92 4.74 -10.74
N LYS A 166 -3.04 6.04 -11.02
CA LYS A 166 -2.39 7.09 -10.27
C LYS A 166 -3.24 7.48 -9.06
N ILE A 167 -2.63 7.55 -7.88
CA ILE A 167 -3.24 8.12 -6.68
C ILE A 167 -3.32 9.63 -6.85
N ILE A 168 -4.52 10.19 -6.84
CA ILE A 168 -4.79 11.62 -7.07
C ILE A 168 -5.23 12.37 -5.82
N ALA A 169 -5.71 11.66 -4.79
CA ALA A 169 -6.03 12.23 -3.49
C ALA A 169 -5.97 11.18 -2.38
N ARG A 170 -5.84 11.63 -1.14
CA ARG A 170 -5.89 10.82 0.08
C ARG A 170 -6.70 11.53 1.15
N ASP A 171 -7.26 10.76 2.08
CA ASP A 171 -7.89 11.24 3.31
C ASP A 171 -8.99 12.29 3.12
N LEU A 172 -9.75 12.16 2.02
CA LEU A 172 -10.90 13.00 1.73
C LEU A 172 -12.03 12.73 2.74
N ARG A 173 -12.75 13.79 3.15
CA ARG A 173 -13.84 13.69 4.15
C ARG A 173 -15.04 14.57 3.79
N GLY A 174 -16.20 14.12 4.22
CA GLY A 174 -17.44 14.90 4.13
C GLY A 174 -17.73 15.41 2.72
N GLU A 175 -18.04 16.70 2.61
CA GLU A 175 -18.33 17.33 1.33
C GLU A 175 -17.07 17.44 0.43
N ASP A 176 -15.85 17.48 0.98
CA ASP A 176 -14.62 17.51 0.17
C ASP A 176 -14.44 16.21 -0.61
N LEU A 177 -14.83 15.06 -0.05
CA LEU A 177 -14.87 13.79 -0.76
C LEU A 177 -15.78 13.87 -1.98
N ILE A 178 -17.01 14.35 -1.78
CA ILE A 178 -18.02 14.45 -2.83
C ILE A 178 -17.58 15.44 -3.92
N ASN A 179 -17.08 16.62 -3.52
CA ASN A 179 -16.66 17.67 -4.43
C ASN A 179 -15.44 17.25 -5.26
N THR A 180 -14.46 16.57 -4.63
CA THR A 180 -13.27 16.10 -5.35
C THR A 180 -13.66 15.05 -6.39
N ILE A 181 -14.50 14.08 -6.05
CA ILE A 181 -15.00 13.08 -6.99
C ILE A 181 -15.77 13.75 -8.14
N ALA A 182 -16.64 14.72 -7.83
CA ALA A 182 -17.39 15.47 -8.83
C ALA A 182 -16.49 16.17 -9.85
N GLN A 183 -15.42 16.82 -9.38
CA GLN A 183 -14.45 17.53 -10.22
C GLN A 183 -13.67 16.58 -11.13
N GLN A 184 -13.33 15.38 -10.64
CA GLN A 184 -12.56 14.39 -11.42
C GLN A 184 -13.40 13.65 -12.46
N LEU A 185 -14.74 13.65 -12.33
CA LEU A 185 -15.66 12.97 -13.25
C LEU A 185 -16.31 13.89 -14.29
N GLN A 186 -15.96 15.17 -14.29
CA GLN A 186 -16.37 16.14 -15.34
C GLN A 186 -15.58 15.89 -16.61
#